data_eb13d1729cc409745c415b3285ba0de8
#
_entry.id   eb13d1729cc409745c415b3285ba0de8
#
_cell.length_a   1.000
_cell.length_b   1.000
_cell.length_c   1.000
_cell.angle_alpha   90.00
_cell.angle_beta   90.00
_cell.angle_gamma   90.00
#
_symmetry.space_group_name_H-M   'P 1'
#
loop_
_entity.id
_entity.type
_entity.pdbx_description
1 polymer ?
#
loop_
_entity_poly.entity_id
_entity_poly.type
_entity_poly.pdbx_seq_one_letter_code
_entity_poly.pdbx_strand_id
1 'polypeptide(L)'
;MYTDKKEGNSVYYSEDIIEEVRMKNDIVDVISSYVRLQKKGNSYFGLCPFHNEKSPSFSVSRDKQMYYCFGCGAGGNVFTFLMEYEHDSFTEALQILAERAGVELPKEQYSKEAKERSDLRETLLAINKLAAKYYYAQLRSEKGRQAIRYLTDRSLTEETIVHFGLGYANKYSDDLSRYLKMQGYSDELIVK
;
A
#
# COMPACT_ATOMS: atom_id res chain seq x y z
N MET A 1 -11.49 -17.22 0.45
CA MET A 1 -11.01 -16.54 -0.77
C MET A 1 -10.54 -15.15 -0.36
N TYR A 2 -9.27 -15.03 0.06
CA TYR A 2 -8.67 -13.75 0.42
C TYR A 2 -8.24 -13.05 -0.87
N THR A 3 -9.06 -12.16 -1.37
CA THR A 3 -8.68 -11.25 -2.45
C THR A 3 -8.22 -9.94 -1.84
N ASP A 4 -6.93 -9.68 -1.93
CA ASP A 4 -6.35 -8.38 -1.61
C ASP A 4 -6.91 -7.32 -2.58
N LYS A 5 -7.84 -6.50 -2.10
CA LYS A 5 -8.42 -5.37 -2.86
C LYS A 5 -7.57 -4.11 -2.74
N LYS A 6 -6.25 -4.24 -2.53
CA LYS A 6 -5.30 -3.15 -2.73
C LYS A 6 -4.40 -3.48 -3.90
N GLU A 7 -4.58 -2.69 -4.92
CA GLU A 7 -3.92 -2.62 -6.21
C GLU A 7 -2.44 -2.98 -6.22
N GLY A 8 -2.08 -3.95 -7.06
CA GLY A 8 -0.75 -4.10 -7.62
C GLY A 8 0.09 -5.25 -7.05
N ASN A 9 0.32 -6.23 -7.87
CA ASN A 9 1.09 -7.47 -7.68
C ASN A 9 0.36 -8.56 -6.87
N SER A 10 -0.54 -9.26 -7.52
CA SER A 10 -1.10 -10.50 -7.00
C SER A 10 -0.11 -11.64 -7.26
N VAL A 11 0.84 -11.83 -6.34
CA VAL A 11 1.57 -13.11 -6.24
C VAL A 11 0.57 -14.14 -5.75
N TYR A 12 0.32 -15.15 -6.54
CA TYR A 12 -0.60 -16.24 -6.17
C TYR A 12 0.19 -17.32 -5.45
N TYR A 13 0.02 -17.43 -4.15
CA TYR A 13 0.41 -18.61 -3.37
C TYR A 13 -0.77 -19.58 -3.26
N SER A 14 -0.49 -20.89 -3.30
CA SER A 14 -1.55 -21.89 -3.10
C SER A 14 -2.13 -21.80 -1.67
N GLU A 15 -3.40 -22.14 -1.52
CA GLU A 15 -4.06 -22.16 -0.22
C GLU A 15 -3.33 -23.10 0.77
N ASP A 16 -2.76 -24.21 0.27
CA ASP A 16 -2.00 -25.17 1.07
C ASP A 16 -0.75 -24.53 1.70
N ILE A 17 0.00 -23.71 0.95
CA ILE A 17 1.19 -23.00 1.46
C ILE A 17 0.79 -21.94 2.48
N ILE A 18 -0.25 -21.17 2.20
CA ILE A 18 -0.75 -20.16 3.14
C ILE A 18 -1.18 -20.80 4.44
N GLU A 19 -1.88 -21.93 4.35
CA GLU A 19 -2.34 -22.68 5.52
C GLU A 19 -1.17 -23.33 6.29
N GLU A 20 -0.17 -23.88 5.59
CA GLU A 20 1.06 -24.38 6.20
C GLU A 20 1.78 -23.31 7.00
N VAL A 21 1.99 -22.13 6.40
CA VAL A 21 2.60 -20.98 7.07
C VAL A 21 1.77 -20.55 8.28
N ARG A 22 0.44 -20.50 8.14
CA ARG A 22 -0.47 -20.14 9.23
C ARG A 22 -0.37 -21.12 10.40
N MET A 23 -0.39 -22.42 10.12
CA MET A 23 -0.34 -23.48 11.16
C MET A 23 0.99 -23.54 11.91
N LYS A 24 2.09 -23.20 11.24
CA LYS A 24 3.43 -23.17 11.85
C LYS A 24 3.71 -21.88 12.67
N ASN A 25 2.83 -20.90 12.62
CA ASN A 25 2.96 -19.64 13.35
C ASN A 25 1.87 -19.51 14.41
N ASP A 26 2.17 -19.87 15.65
CA ASP A 26 1.25 -19.61 16.77
C ASP A 26 1.07 -18.10 16.96
N ILE A 27 -0.18 -17.64 16.94
CA ILE A 27 -0.51 -16.23 17.00
C ILE A 27 -0.02 -15.53 18.28
N VAL A 28 -0.03 -16.26 19.42
CA VAL A 28 0.45 -15.71 20.69
C VAL A 28 1.95 -15.48 20.63
N ASP A 29 2.68 -16.42 20.04
CA ASP A 29 4.14 -16.34 19.93
C ASP A 29 4.58 -15.26 18.95
N VAL A 30 3.84 -15.09 17.86
CA VAL A 30 4.07 -13.99 16.90
C VAL A 30 3.78 -12.63 17.55
N ILE A 31 2.57 -12.45 18.08
CA ILE A 31 2.14 -11.17 18.67
C ILE A 31 2.98 -10.79 19.90
N SER A 32 3.46 -11.77 20.66
CA SER A 32 4.34 -11.51 21.82
C SER A 32 5.67 -10.86 21.46
N SER A 33 6.08 -10.94 20.20
CA SER A 33 7.28 -10.26 19.70
C SER A 33 7.07 -8.73 19.53
N TYR A 34 5.80 -8.30 19.46
CA TYR A 34 5.40 -6.91 19.22
C TYR A 34 4.68 -6.29 20.44
N VAL A 35 3.89 -7.08 21.14
CA VAL A 35 3.02 -6.63 22.22
C VAL A 35 3.30 -7.43 23.48
N ARG A 36 3.46 -6.76 24.60
CA ARG A 36 3.61 -7.43 25.91
C ARG A 36 2.28 -8.04 26.34
N LEU A 37 2.17 -9.35 26.22
CA LEU A 37 0.98 -10.11 26.58
C LEU A 37 1.08 -10.72 27.97
N GLN A 38 -0.04 -10.75 28.69
CA GLN A 38 -0.20 -11.42 29.98
C GLN A 38 -1.30 -12.47 29.88
N LYS A 39 -1.02 -13.70 30.30
CA LYS A 39 -2.00 -14.78 30.30
C LYS A 39 -3.07 -14.53 31.36
N LYS A 40 -4.35 -14.61 30.96
CA LYS A 40 -5.52 -14.57 31.84
C LYS A 40 -6.51 -15.66 31.41
N GLY A 41 -6.56 -16.75 32.17
CA GLY A 41 -7.34 -17.94 31.80
C GLY A 41 -6.83 -18.58 30.50
N ASN A 42 -7.70 -18.77 29.53
CA ASN A 42 -7.39 -19.35 28.23
C ASN A 42 -6.96 -18.31 27.17
N SER A 43 -6.93 -17.04 27.53
CA SER A 43 -6.55 -15.96 26.60
C SER A 43 -5.38 -15.15 27.11
N TYR A 44 -4.79 -14.36 26.25
CA TYR A 44 -3.70 -13.44 26.55
C TYR A 44 -4.17 -12.02 26.32
N PHE A 45 -3.79 -11.09 27.20
CA PHE A 45 -4.22 -9.71 27.16
C PHE A 45 -3.02 -8.77 27.18
N GLY A 46 -3.12 -7.66 26.43
CA GLY A 46 -2.13 -6.60 26.38
C GLY A 46 -2.75 -5.26 26.06
N LEU A 47 -1.93 -4.21 26.02
CA LEU A 47 -2.34 -2.91 25.47
C LEU A 47 -2.41 -3.04 23.95
N CYS A 48 -3.44 -2.47 23.36
CA CYS A 48 -3.63 -2.51 21.91
C CYS A 48 -2.56 -1.68 21.18
N PRO A 49 -1.90 -2.25 20.16
CA PRO A 49 -0.94 -1.50 19.38
C PRO A 49 -1.58 -0.55 18.34
N PHE A 50 -2.89 -0.71 18.07
CA PHE A 50 -3.60 0.02 17.02
C PHE A 50 -4.32 1.26 17.52
N HIS A 51 -4.45 1.45 18.84
CA HIS A 51 -5.00 2.67 19.43
C HIS A 51 -4.38 2.93 20.81
N ASN A 52 -4.47 4.18 21.26
CA ASN A 52 -3.89 4.57 22.56
C ASN A 52 -4.86 4.23 23.70
N GLU A 53 -4.42 3.41 24.66
CA GLU A 53 -5.19 3.01 25.83
C GLU A 53 -4.30 2.85 27.08
N LYS A 54 -4.93 2.90 28.27
CA LYS A 54 -4.24 2.72 29.56
C LYS A 54 -4.56 1.38 30.22
N SER A 55 -5.60 0.69 29.78
CA SER A 55 -6.07 -0.59 30.32
C SER A 55 -6.09 -1.64 29.20
N PRO A 56 -5.60 -2.87 29.46
CA PRO A 56 -5.52 -3.90 28.45
C PRO A 56 -6.89 -4.31 27.89
N SER A 57 -7.16 -3.99 26.62
CA SER A 57 -8.35 -4.41 25.90
C SER A 57 -8.05 -5.31 24.69
N PHE A 58 -6.77 -5.51 24.37
CA PHE A 58 -6.32 -6.36 23.29
C PHE A 58 -6.22 -7.80 23.77
N SER A 59 -7.04 -8.68 23.22
CA SER A 59 -7.14 -10.11 23.56
C SER A 59 -6.63 -10.99 22.45
N VAL A 60 -5.81 -11.99 22.78
CA VAL A 60 -5.29 -12.99 21.83
C VAL A 60 -5.69 -14.39 22.33
N SER A 61 -6.35 -15.15 21.48
CA SER A 61 -6.77 -16.53 21.76
C SER A 61 -5.90 -17.51 21.01
N ARG A 62 -5.12 -18.32 21.75
CA ARG A 62 -4.31 -19.40 21.16
C ARG A 62 -5.20 -20.47 20.53
N ASP A 63 -6.29 -20.85 21.19
CA ASP A 63 -7.19 -21.90 20.70
C ASP A 63 -7.88 -21.52 19.38
N LYS A 64 -8.25 -20.25 19.24
CA LYS A 64 -8.91 -19.74 18.04
C LYS A 64 -7.94 -19.23 16.98
N GLN A 65 -6.65 -19.07 17.32
CA GLN A 65 -5.65 -18.45 16.47
C GLN A 65 -6.10 -17.07 15.93
N MET A 66 -6.68 -16.26 16.83
CA MET A 66 -7.24 -14.94 16.52
C MET A 66 -6.94 -13.93 17.64
N TYR A 67 -6.84 -12.67 17.25
CA TYR A 67 -6.83 -11.55 18.18
C TYR A 67 -8.09 -10.69 18.00
N TYR A 68 -8.46 -9.97 19.06
CA TYR A 68 -9.53 -8.98 19.02
C TYR A 68 -9.30 -7.90 20.07
N CYS A 69 -9.46 -6.64 19.68
CA CYS A 69 -9.40 -5.50 20.59
C CYS A 69 -10.81 -5.02 20.95
N PHE A 70 -11.17 -5.08 22.21
CA PHE A 70 -12.48 -4.60 22.71
C PHE A 70 -12.58 -3.08 22.76
N GLY A 71 -11.47 -2.34 22.60
CA GLY A 71 -11.43 -0.88 22.57
C GLY A 71 -11.72 -0.31 21.19
N CYS A 72 -11.00 -0.75 20.15
CA CYS A 72 -11.11 -0.20 18.80
C CYS A 72 -11.75 -1.15 17.77
N GLY A 73 -12.04 -2.41 18.15
CA GLY A 73 -12.64 -3.38 17.24
C GLY A 73 -11.67 -4.04 16.24
N ALA A 74 -10.38 -3.70 16.27
CA ALA A 74 -9.37 -4.37 15.45
C ALA A 74 -9.32 -5.86 15.78
N GLY A 75 -9.30 -6.73 14.78
CA GLY A 75 -9.30 -8.16 14.99
C GLY A 75 -9.02 -8.97 13.74
N GLY A 76 -8.45 -10.15 13.92
CA GLY A 76 -8.10 -11.01 12.80
C GLY A 76 -7.17 -12.15 13.21
N ASN A 77 -6.51 -12.74 12.22
CA ASN A 77 -5.50 -13.77 12.37
C ASN A 77 -4.07 -13.20 12.37
N VAL A 78 -3.07 -14.06 12.36
CA VAL A 78 -1.66 -13.67 12.38
C VAL A 78 -1.25 -12.81 11.17
N PHE A 79 -1.80 -13.08 9.97
CA PHE A 79 -1.54 -12.28 8.78
C PHE A 79 -2.14 -10.87 8.91
N THR A 80 -3.42 -10.80 9.32
CA THR A 80 -4.10 -9.52 9.54
C THR A 80 -3.34 -8.66 10.55
N PHE A 81 -2.82 -9.27 11.62
CA PHE A 81 -2.04 -8.56 12.62
C PHE A 81 -0.78 -7.90 12.02
N LEU A 82 0.02 -8.65 11.24
CA LEU A 82 1.21 -8.10 10.61
C LEU A 82 0.90 -7.02 9.57
N MET A 83 -0.11 -7.27 8.74
CA MET A 83 -0.56 -6.29 7.75
C MET A 83 -0.97 -4.96 8.39
N GLU A 84 -1.66 -4.99 9.52
CA GLU A 84 -2.08 -3.78 10.24
C GLU A 84 -0.95 -3.13 11.04
N TYR A 85 -0.06 -3.92 11.64
CA TYR A 85 1.00 -3.44 12.51
C TYR A 85 2.19 -2.87 11.74
N GLU A 86 2.68 -3.58 10.71
CA GLU A 86 3.82 -3.17 9.88
C GLU A 86 3.38 -2.35 8.64
N HIS A 87 2.05 -2.25 8.40
CA HIS A 87 1.48 -1.67 7.17
C HIS A 87 1.87 -2.42 5.90
N ASP A 88 2.11 -3.72 6.04
CA ASP A 88 2.54 -4.61 4.97
C ASP A 88 1.37 -5.08 4.10
N SER A 89 1.70 -5.48 2.87
CA SER A 89 0.79 -6.27 2.03
C SER A 89 0.69 -7.72 2.56
N PHE A 90 -0.35 -8.45 2.11
CA PHE A 90 -0.49 -9.86 2.45
C PHE A 90 0.75 -10.69 2.03
N THR A 91 1.33 -10.38 0.88
CA THR A 91 2.53 -11.06 0.35
C THR A 91 3.74 -10.86 1.27
N GLU A 92 3.97 -9.64 1.74
CA GLU A 92 5.05 -9.31 2.67
C GLU A 92 4.83 -9.99 4.02
N ALA A 93 3.63 -9.94 4.58
CA ALA A 93 3.27 -10.64 5.81
C ALA A 93 3.46 -12.17 5.68
N LEU A 94 3.11 -12.75 4.52
CA LEU A 94 3.32 -14.17 4.24
C LEU A 94 4.82 -14.51 4.18
N GLN A 95 5.65 -13.67 3.56
CA GLN A 95 7.10 -13.87 3.50
C GLN A 95 7.72 -13.85 4.89
N ILE A 96 7.38 -12.88 5.74
CA ILE A 96 7.86 -12.77 7.11
C ILE A 96 7.51 -14.02 7.92
N LEU A 97 6.26 -14.48 7.83
CA LEU A 97 5.80 -15.65 8.57
C LEU A 97 6.39 -16.94 8.02
N ALA A 98 6.59 -17.05 6.71
CA ALA A 98 7.23 -18.20 6.08
C ALA A 98 8.69 -18.33 6.51
N GLU A 99 9.44 -17.23 6.51
CA GLU A 99 10.82 -17.19 6.99
C GLU A 99 10.91 -17.58 8.46
N ARG A 100 10.04 -17.04 9.31
CA ARG A 100 9.93 -17.39 10.73
C ARG A 100 9.67 -18.87 10.95
N ALA A 101 8.82 -19.48 10.12
CA ALA A 101 8.40 -20.89 10.21
C ALA A 101 9.34 -21.86 9.50
N GLY A 102 10.35 -21.38 8.78
CA GLY A 102 11.22 -22.20 7.93
C GLY A 102 10.46 -22.86 6.77
N VAL A 103 9.42 -22.20 6.24
CA VAL A 103 8.67 -22.65 5.07
C VAL A 103 9.28 -21.99 3.82
N GLU A 104 9.77 -22.82 2.90
CA GLU A 104 10.24 -22.31 1.61
C GLU A 104 9.03 -21.94 0.74
N LEU A 105 8.88 -20.63 0.47
CA LEU A 105 7.91 -20.18 -0.49
C LEU A 105 8.40 -20.50 -1.91
N PRO A 106 7.53 -20.99 -2.80
CA PRO A 106 7.90 -21.15 -4.21
C PRO A 106 8.45 -19.83 -4.73
N LYS A 107 9.58 -19.91 -5.43
CA LYS A 107 10.09 -18.73 -6.15
C LYS A 107 8.95 -18.21 -7.02
N GLU A 108 8.66 -16.93 -6.88
CA GLU A 108 7.56 -16.24 -7.57
C GLU A 108 7.44 -16.70 -9.02
N GLN A 109 6.53 -17.62 -9.28
CA GLN A 109 6.07 -17.87 -10.63
C GLN A 109 5.07 -16.74 -10.92
N TYR A 110 5.62 -15.57 -11.26
CA TYR A 110 4.81 -14.57 -11.93
C TYR A 110 4.22 -15.26 -13.15
N SER A 111 2.90 -15.42 -13.19
CA SER A 111 2.28 -15.71 -14.47
C SER A 111 2.75 -14.63 -15.43
N LYS A 112 3.05 -14.95 -16.66
CA LYS A 112 3.46 -13.99 -17.69
C LYS A 112 2.54 -12.76 -17.68
N GLU A 113 1.25 -12.99 -17.45
CA GLU A 113 0.21 -11.97 -17.34
C GLU A 113 0.34 -11.06 -16.10
N ALA A 114 0.75 -11.60 -14.94
CA ALA A 114 0.97 -10.79 -13.74
C ALA A 114 2.20 -9.89 -13.90
N LYS A 115 3.25 -10.40 -14.53
CA LYS A 115 4.45 -9.61 -14.87
C LYS A 115 4.12 -8.51 -15.88
N GLU A 116 3.42 -8.82 -16.95
CA GLU A 116 2.98 -7.84 -17.96
C GLU A 116 2.11 -6.75 -17.34
N ARG A 117 1.24 -7.11 -16.39
CA ARG A 117 0.39 -6.15 -15.66
C ARG A 117 1.21 -5.26 -14.72
N SER A 118 2.21 -5.81 -14.03
CA SER A 118 3.13 -5.06 -13.17
C SER A 118 3.96 -4.07 -13.99
N ASP A 119 4.57 -4.54 -15.07
CA ASP A 119 5.39 -3.73 -15.97
C ASP A 119 4.56 -2.60 -16.61
N LEU A 120 3.31 -2.89 -16.98
CA LEU A 120 2.38 -1.88 -17.49
C LEU A 120 2.05 -0.83 -16.42
N ARG A 121 1.78 -1.24 -15.18
CA ARG A 121 1.49 -0.31 -14.07
C ARG A 121 2.68 0.60 -13.79
N GLU A 122 3.88 0.06 -13.72
CA GLU A 122 5.11 0.84 -13.51
C GLU A 122 5.28 1.87 -14.63
N THR A 123 5.04 1.47 -15.88
CA THR A 123 5.09 2.35 -17.04
C THR A 123 4.05 3.48 -16.94
N LEU A 124 2.80 3.18 -16.58
CA LEU A 124 1.75 4.18 -16.41
C LEU A 124 2.03 5.16 -15.25
N LEU A 125 2.60 4.67 -14.15
CA LEU A 125 3.05 5.53 -13.04
C LEU A 125 4.18 6.46 -13.47
N ALA A 126 5.13 5.99 -14.29
CA ALA A 126 6.20 6.82 -14.84
C ALA A 126 5.64 7.91 -15.78
N ILE A 127 4.68 7.57 -16.63
CA ILE A 127 3.97 8.52 -17.51
C ILE A 127 3.26 9.60 -16.67
N ASN A 128 2.50 9.20 -15.66
CA ASN A 128 1.79 10.12 -14.77
C ASN A 128 2.75 11.08 -14.04
N LYS A 129 3.90 10.56 -13.58
CA LYS A 129 4.94 11.37 -12.94
C LYS A 129 5.54 12.40 -13.90
N LEU A 130 5.76 12.01 -15.15
CA LEU A 130 6.24 12.93 -16.20
C LEU A 130 5.18 13.99 -16.56
N ALA A 131 3.91 13.59 -16.67
CA ALA A 131 2.80 14.50 -16.92
C ALA A 131 2.65 15.54 -15.79
N ALA A 132 2.73 15.10 -14.53
CA ALA A 132 2.69 15.98 -13.37
C ALA A 132 3.84 17.00 -13.39
N LYS A 133 5.08 16.55 -13.68
CA LYS A 133 6.24 17.44 -13.84
C LYS A 133 6.07 18.42 -14.98
N TYR A 134 5.53 17.98 -16.11
CA TYR A 134 5.25 18.80 -17.26
C TYR A 134 4.29 19.94 -16.91
N TYR A 135 3.12 19.63 -16.33
CA TYR A 135 2.14 20.64 -15.94
C TYR A 135 2.64 21.57 -14.84
N TYR A 136 3.43 21.05 -13.91
CA TYR A 136 4.09 21.87 -12.89
C TYR A 136 5.06 22.89 -13.50
N ALA A 137 5.86 22.47 -14.49
CA ALA A 137 6.75 23.34 -15.21
C ALA A 137 5.99 24.36 -16.08
N GLN A 138 4.88 23.95 -16.73
CA GLN A 138 4.02 24.86 -17.51
C GLN A 138 3.43 25.96 -16.64
N LEU A 139 3.01 25.66 -15.41
CA LEU A 139 2.50 26.67 -14.48
C LEU A 139 3.54 27.77 -14.20
N ARG A 140 4.81 27.41 -14.11
CA ARG A 140 5.94 28.32 -13.80
C ARG A 140 6.56 28.99 -15.03
N SER A 141 6.07 28.64 -16.20
CA SER A 141 6.50 29.24 -17.47
C SER A 141 5.78 30.59 -17.77
N GLU A 142 6.24 31.29 -18.78
CA GLU A 142 5.54 32.46 -19.34
C GLU A 142 4.07 32.16 -19.66
N LYS A 143 3.79 30.95 -20.18
CA LYS A 143 2.43 30.52 -20.54
C LYS A 143 1.52 30.35 -19.31
N GLY A 144 2.10 30.08 -18.13
CA GLY A 144 1.39 29.91 -16.88
C GLY A 144 1.08 31.20 -16.10
N ARG A 145 1.57 32.35 -16.51
CA ARG A 145 1.39 33.63 -15.76
C ARG A 145 -0.07 33.93 -15.43
N GLN A 146 -0.97 33.70 -16.37
CA GLN A 146 -2.40 33.96 -16.17
C GLN A 146 -3.00 32.97 -15.13
N ALA A 147 -2.56 31.71 -15.16
CA ALA A 147 -2.98 30.71 -14.21
C ALA A 147 -2.44 31.02 -12.79
N ILE A 148 -1.19 31.42 -12.67
CA ILE A 148 -0.63 31.86 -11.37
C ILE A 148 -1.43 33.02 -10.80
N ARG A 149 -1.73 34.06 -11.62
CA ARG A 149 -2.56 35.19 -11.19
C ARG A 149 -3.93 34.74 -10.70
N TYR A 150 -4.60 33.86 -11.44
CA TYR A 150 -5.89 33.31 -11.05
C TYR A 150 -5.83 32.57 -9.70
N LEU A 151 -4.78 31.77 -9.43
CA LEU A 151 -4.58 31.08 -8.17
C LEU A 151 -4.33 32.07 -7.02
N THR A 152 -3.50 33.09 -7.25
CA THR A 152 -3.19 34.12 -6.26
C THR A 152 -4.42 34.95 -5.91
N ASP A 153 -5.23 35.34 -6.91
CA ASP A 153 -6.49 36.09 -6.72
C ASP A 153 -7.50 35.29 -5.86
N ARG A 154 -7.36 33.95 -5.82
CA ARG A 154 -8.10 33.04 -4.94
C ARG A 154 -7.42 32.79 -3.58
N SER A 155 -6.43 33.58 -3.24
CA SER A 155 -5.67 33.47 -1.98
C SER A 155 -4.91 32.15 -1.80
N LEU A 156 -4.58 31.43 -2.88
CA LEU A 156 -3.67 30.29 -2.79
C LEU A 156 -2.23 30.79 -2.67
N THR A 157 -1.56 30.36 -1.61
CA THR A 157 -0.14 30.67 -1.38
C THR A 157 0.77 29.78 -2.24
N GLU A 158 2.01 30.23 -2.48
CA GLU A 158 3.00 29.41 -3.17
C GLU A 158 3.24 28.06 -2.46
N GLU A 159 3.23 28.04 -1.11
CA GLU A 159 3.31 26.81 -0.34
C GLU A 159 2.16 25.85 -0.66
N THR A 160 0.95 26.36 -0.76
CA THR A 160 -0.24 25.56 -1.13
C THR A 160 -0.10 25.02 -2.55
N ILE A 161 0.32 25.86 -3.49
CA ILE A 161 0.53 25.45 -4.90
C ILE A 161 1.57 24.34 -5.01
N VAL A 162 2.66 24.44 -4.27
CA VAL A 162 3.72 23.43 -4.23
C VAL A 162 3.25 22.16 -3.52
N HIS A 163 2.64 22.29 -2.34
CA HIS A 163 2.19 21.17 -1.52
C HIS A 163 1.19 20.27 -2.25
N PHE A 164 0.24 20.87 -2.96
CA PHE A 164 -0.75 20.13 -3.75
C PHE A 164 -0.28 19.81 -5.18
N GLY A 165 0.93 20.17 -5.56
CA GLY A 165 1.48 19.88 -6.88
C GLY A 165 0.66 20.46 -8.02
N LEU A 166 0.11 21.67 -7.85
CA LEU A 166 -0.73 22.29 -8.88
C LEU A 166 0.06 22.55 -10.15
N GLY A 167 -0.54 22.22 -11.27
CA GLY A 167 0.01 22.41 -12.60
C GLY A 167 -0.92 23.21 -13.52
N TYR A 168 -0.45 23.50 -14.72
CA TYR A 168 -1.21 24.24 -15.74
C TYR A 168 -1.19 23.50 -17.07
N ALA A 169 -2.38 23.15 -17.56
CA ALA A 169 -2.58 22.69 -18.92
C ALA A 169 -2.84 23.89 -19.83
N ASN A 170 -1.99 24.11 -20.84
CA ASN A 170 -2.20 25.19 -21.77
C ASN A 170 -3.38 24.92 -22.72
N LYS A 171 -3.70 25.86 -23.59
CA LYS A 171 -4.84 25.78 -24.53
C LYS A 171 -4.67 24.74 -25.65
N TYR A 172 -3.48 24.19 -25.82
CA TYR A 172 -3.20 23.22 -26.89
C TYR A 172 -3.40 21.80 -26.34
N SER A 173 -4.34 21.07 -26.90
CA SER A 173 -4.76 19.74 -26.39
C SER A 173 -3.74 18.63 -26.59
N ASP A 174 -2.76 18.80 -27.48
CA ASP A 174 -1.78 17.78 -27.86
C ASP A 174 -0.37 18.00 -27.30
N ASP A 175 -0.14 19.10 -26.58
CA ASP A 175 1.20 19.45 -26.07
C ASP A 175 1.78 18.37 -25.13
N LEU A 176 0.99 17.83 -24.21
CA LEU A 176 1.42 16.77 -23.31
C LEU A 176 1.70 15.48 -24.09
N SER A 177 0.82 15.12 -25.02
CA SER A 177 1.01 13.90 -25.84
C SER A 177 2.30 13.99 -26.64
N ARG A 178 2.57 15.11 -27.27
CA ARG A 178 3.84 15.34 -28.00
C ARG A 178 5.05 15.23 -27.06
N TYR A 179 4.96 15.83 -25.87
CA TYR A 179 6.03 15.74 -24.88
C TYR A 179 6.30 14.29 -24.47
N LEU A 180 5.25 13.50 -24.16
CA LEU A 180 5.39 12.12 -23.75
C LEU A 180 5.94 11.24 -24.89
N LYS A 181 5.54 11.48 -26.14
CA LYS A 181 6.12 10.81 -27.32
C LYS A 181 7.61 11.11 -27.47
N MET A 182 8.04 12.35 -27.21
CA MET A 182 9.47 12.69 -27.22
C MET A 182 10.25 11.98 -26.11
N GLN A 183 9.59 11.57 -25.03
CA GLN A 183 10.16 10.74 -23.96
C GLN A 183 10.14 9.24 -24.28
N GLY A 184 9.63 8.84 -25.48
CA GLY A 184 9.66 7.47 -25.97
C GLY A 184 8.39 6.64 -25.68
N TYR A 185 7.31 7.26 -25.19
CA TYR A 185 6.04 6.54 -24.94
C TYR A 185 5.16 6.49 -26.20
N SER A 186 4.53 5.33 -26.43
CA SER A 186 3.61 5.13 -27.56
C SER A 186 2.23 5.74 -27.27
N ASP A 187 1.46 6.01 -28.36
CA ASP A 187 0.08 6.49 -28.25
C ASP A 187 -0.81 5.55 -27.44
N GLU A 188 -0.62 4.24 -27.61
CA GLU A 188 -1.39 3.21 -26.90
C GLU A 188 -1.19 3.27 -25.38
N LEU A 189 -0.01 3.64 -24.92
CA LEU A 189 0.29 3.80 -23.50
C LEU A 189 -0.22 5.14 -22.95
N ILE A 190 -0.20 6.19 -23.76
CA ILE A 190 -0.60 7.54 -23.36
C ILE A 190 -2.12 7.66 -23.18
N VAL A 191 -2.91 6.87 -23.88
CA VAL A 191 -4.39 6.91 -23.80
C VAL A 191 -5.00 5.86 -22.85
N LYS A 192 -4.18 5.01 -22.23
CA LYS A 192 -4.60 4.08 -21.15
C LYS A 192 -4.74 4.81 -19.82
#